data_6caba3cc4c3f8ef1b04384ab77f810bb
#
_entry.id   6caba3cc4c3f8ef1b04384ab77f810bb
#
_cell.length_a   1.000
_cell.length_b   1.000
_cell.length_c   1.000
_cell.angle_alpha   90.00
_cell.angle_beta   90.00
_cell.angle_gamma   90.00
#
_symmetry.space_group_name_H-M   'P 1'
#
loop_
_entity.id
_entity.type
_entity.pdbx_description
1 polymer ?
#
loop_
_entity_poly.entity_id
_entity_poly.type
_entity_poly.pdbx_seq_one_letter_code
_entity_poly.pdbx_strand_id
1 'polypeptide(L)'
;MKKYLAFSLIIVSLVIIVQNNLLYAQPSLRDPNLTVESFVSGISFPTSMLFLDENNILVLEKDGNVRLVSNGMLQAQPLVSLTVDTKNERGLLGAERVGESVFLYATVKDGEVINRIYKYTLAGAELTNEEVFMDLPGTPATNHQGGKLAVSNDGYLYSVTGELQRDGKDQNIVNGPDPDFSGAILKINPNDGSPAPNNPFQGGNPNDPLNWYQAYGI
;
A
#
# COMPACT_ATOMS: atom_id res chain seq x y z
N MET A 1 -50.79 -53.68 44.25
CA MET A 1 -50.58 -53.00 42.92
C MET A 1 -50.12 -51.59 43.18
N LYS A 2 -48.84 -51.33 43.00
CA LYS A 2 -48.24 -49.99 43.20
C LYS A 2 -48.13 -49.31 41.84
N LYS A 3 -48.81 -48.16 41.69
CA LYS A 3 -48.72 -47.31 40.50
C LYS A 3 -47.45 -46.42 40.63
N TYR A 4 -46.54 -46.57 39.70
CA TYR A 4 -45.35 -45.64 39.57
C TYR A 4 -45.78 -44.47 38.69
N LEU A 5 -45.74 -43.28 39.29
CA LEU A 5 -45.92 -42.05 38.58
C LEU A 5 -44.54 -41.69 38.01
N ALA A 6 -44.41 -41.66 36.69
CA ALA A 6 -43.20 -41.15 36.02
C ALA A 6 -43.31 -39.68 35.91
N PHE A 7 -42.41 -38.96 36.62
CA PHE A 7 -42.17 -37.51 36.44
C PHE A 7 -41.19 -37.31 35.28
N SER A 8 -41.70 -36.85 34.15
CA SER A 8 -40.84 -36.37 33.05
C SER A 8 -40.31 -34.98 33.36
N LEU A 9 -39.05 -34.92 33.67
CA LEU A 9 -38.34 -33.62 33.83
C LEU A 9 -38.01 -33.11 32.44
N ILE A 10 -38.73 -32.09 31.95
CA ILE A 10 -38.37 -31.35 30.73
C ILE A 10 -37.27 -30.35 31.12
N ILE A 11 -36.05 -30.67 30.78
CA ILE A 11 -34.93 -29.72 30.86
C ILE A 11 -35.03 -28.82 29.64
N VAL A 12 -35.57 -27.61 29.83
CA VAL A 12 -35.50 -26.53 28.84
C VAL A 12 -34.09 -25.98 28.89
N SER A 13 -33.26 -26.40 27.97
CA SER A 13 -31.94 -25.82 27.76
C SER A 13 -32.09 -24.41 27.16
N LEU A 14 -32.01 -23.40 28.00
CA LEU A 14 -31.95 -21.99 27.58
C LEU A 14 -30.59 -21.78 26.94
N VAL A 15 -30.51 -21.87 25.61
CA VAL A 15 -29.33 -21.48 24.87
C VAL A 15 -29.26 -19.95 24.88
N ILE A 16 -28.47 -19.39 25.80
CA ILE A 16 -28.12 -17.97 25.78
C ILE A 16 -27.13 -17.79 24.64
N ILE A 17 -27.60 -17.31 23.50
CA ILE A 17 -26.76 -16.81 22.43
C ILE A 17 -26.15 -15.51 22.95
N VAL A 18 -24.96 -15.58 23.51
CA VAL A 18 -24.14 -14.40 23.79
C VAL A 18 -23.70 -13.86 22.43
N GLN A 19 -24.44 -12.93 21.89
CA GLN A 19 -23.94 -12.10 20.80
C GLN A 19 -22.79 -11.29 21.37
N ASN A 20 -21.56 -11.69 21.05
CA ASN A 20 -20.39 -10.88 21.25
C ASN A 20 -20.50 -9.66 20.31
N ASN A 21 -21.28 -8.67 20.72
CA ASN A 21 -21.15 -7.34 20.16
C ASN A 21 -19.78 -6.85 20.64
N LEU A 22 -18.76 -7.04 19.80
CA LEU A 22 -17.52 -6.32 19.94
C LEU A 22 -17.90 -4.84 19.85
N LEU A 23 -17.97 -4.19 21.00
CA LEU A 23 -18.12 -2.75 21.10
C LEU A 23 -16.83 -2.14 20.54
N TYR A 24 -16.76 -2.00 19.23
CA TYR A 24 -15.77 -1.13 18.63
C TYR A 24 -16.09 0.28 19.12
N ALA A 25 -15.14 0.90 19.80
CA ALA A 25 -15.26 2.30 20.16
C ALA A 25 -15.54 3.10 18.88
N GLN A 26 -16.72 3.66 18.76
CA GLN A 26 -17.04 4.53 17.62
C GLN A 26 -16.12 5.75 17.72
N PRO A 27 -15.41 6.11 16.65
CA PRO A 27 -14.57 7.30 16.66
C PRO A 27 -15.44 8.52 16.90
N SER A 28 -15.08 9.34 17.90
CA SER A 28 -15.74 10.62 18.15
C SER A 28 -15.15 11.70 17.26
N LEU A 29 -16.00 12.39 16.52
CA LEU A 29 -15.61 13.52 15.69
C LEU A 29 -15.85 14.84 16.45
N ARG A 30 -14.93 15.80 16.29
CA ARG A 30 -15.08 17.14 16.87
C ARG A 30 -16.10 18.00 16.10
N ASP A 31 -16.18 17.79 14.78
CA ASP A 31 -17.16 18.48 13.94
C ASP A 31 -18.48 17.71 13.97
N PRO A 32 -19.57 18.34 14.45
CA PRO A 32 -20.90 17.70 14.55
C PRO A 32 -21.57 17.49 13.19
N ASN A 33 -21.04 18.09 12.11
CA ASN A 33 -21.56 17.89 10.75
C ASN A 33 -20.95 16.67 10.05
N LEU A 34 -19.98 16.01 10.68
CA LEU A 34 -19.32 14.81 10.13
C LEU A 34 -19.77 13.57 10.88
N THR A 35 -19.89 12.47 10.15
CA THR A 35 -20.13 11.12 10.68
C THR A 35 -19.06 10.15 10.21
N VAL A 36 -18.78 9.10 11.00
CA VAL A 36 -17.94 7.97 10.58
C VAL A 36 -18.83 6.77 10.40
N GLU A 37 -18.81 6.22 9.20
CA GLU A 37 -19.56 5.03 8.84
C GLU A 37 -18.63 3.93 8.36
N SER A 38 -18.95 2.66 8.67
CA SER A 38 -18.25 1.53 8.09
C SER A 38 -18.69 1.37 6.64
N PHE A 39 -17.74 1.53 5.70
CA PHE A 39 -18.03 1.44 4.27
C PHE A 39 -17.89 0.01 3.75
N VAL A 40 -16.82 -0.70 4.14
CA VAL A 40 -16.54 -2.08 3.73
C VAL A 40 -15.77 -2.80 4.84
N SER A 41 -15.89 -4.12 4.88
CA SER A 41 -15.17 -5.00 5.83
C SER A 41 -14.51 -6.17 5.09
N GLY A 42 -13.66 -6.93 5.79
CA GLY A 42 -12.97 -8.10 5.24
C GLY A 42 -11.64 -7.79 4.55
N ILE A 43 -11.11 -6.58 4.71
CA ILE A 43 -9.78 -6.18 4.24
C ILE A 43 -8.76 -6.47 5.35
N SER A 44 -7.61 -7.03 4.99
CA SER A 44 -6.54 -7.43 5.91
C SER A 44 -5.35 -6.47 5.81
N PHE A 45 -4.96 -5.88 6.94
CA PHE A 45 -3.79 -4.97 7.01
C PHE A 45 -3.69 -3.99 5.83
N PRO A 46 -4.68 -3.10 5.62
CA PRO A 46 -4.65 -2.15 4.50
C PRO A 46 -3.50 -1.16 4.67
N THR A 47 -2.75 -0.91 3.59
CA THR A 47 -1.62 0.01 3.54
C THR A 47 -1.91 1.26 2.72
N SER A 48 -2.70 1.12 1.66
CA SER A 48 -3.04 2.22 0.76
C SER A 48 -4.37 1.96 0.06
N MET A 49 -4.95 3.01 -0.50
CA MET A 49 -6.11 2.92 -1.37
C MET A 49 -5.99 3.89 -2.53
N LEU A 50 -6.64 3.55 -3.66
CA LEU A 50 -6.66 4.35 -4.88
C LEU A 50 -8.08 4.31 -5.47
N PHE A 51 -8.67 5.48 -5.63
CA PHE A 51 -9.95 5.62 -6.33
C PHE A 51 -9.72 5.51 -7.84
N LEU A 52 -10.35 4.52 -8.48
CA LEU A 52 -10.33 4.39 -9.94
C LEU A 52 -11.39 5.28 -10.57
N ASP A 53 -12.56 5.31 -9.96
CA ASP A 53 -13.72 6.12 -10.31
C ASP A 53 -14.68 6.23 -9.10
N GLU A 54 -15.89 6.74 -9.32
CA GLU A 54 -16.91 6.93 -8.27
C GLU A 54 -17.37 5.61 -7.61
N ASN A 55 -17.24 4.49 -8.31
CA ASN A 55 -17.75 3.18 -7.87
C ASN A 55 -16.66 2.17 -7.53
N ASN A 56 -15.43 2.42 -7.96
CA ASN A 56 -14.34 1.45 -7.88
C ASN A 56 -13.13 1.99 -7.11
N ILE A 57 -12.74 1.25 -6.08
CA ILE A 57 -11.59 1.58 -5.23
C ILE A 57 -10.68 0.37 -5.18
N LEU A 58 -9.40 0.56 -5.44
CA LEU A 58 -8.38 -0.42 -5.09
C LEU A 58 -7.96 -0.22 -3.64
N VAL A 59 -7.86 -1.30 -2.90
CA VAL A 59 -7.29 -1.32 -1.54
C VAL A 59 -6.14 -2.32 -1.52
N LEU A 60 -4.98 -1.86 -1.09
CA LEU A 60 -3.79 -2.68 -0.99
C LEU A 60 -3.72 -3.33 0.39
N GLU A 61 -3.55 -4.65 0.41
CA GLU A 61 -3.23 -5.39 1.62
C GLU A 61 -1.71 -5.60 1.71
N LYS A 62 -1.16 -5.43 2.88
CA LYS A 62 0.29 -5.49 3.14
C LYS A 62 0.95 -6.76 2.61
N ASP A 63 0.21 -7.87 2.59
CA ASP A 63 0.68 -9.20 2.15
C ASP A 63 0.73 -9.39 0.63
N GLY A 64 0.45 -8.33 -0.15
CA GLY A 64 0.62 -8.30 -1.59
C GLY A 64 -0.66 -8.33 -2.41
N ASN A 65 -1.83 -8.41 -1.75
CA ASN A 65 -3.11 -8.43 -2.47
C ASN A 65 -3.57 -7.03 -2.85
N VAL A 66 -4.02 -6.86 -4.08
CA VAL A 66 -4.76 -5.69 -4.55
C VAL A 66 -6.23 -6.04 -4.59
N ARG A 67 -7.01 -5.52 -3.65
CA ARG A 67 -8.44 -5.80 -3.51
C ARG A 67 -9.24 -4.73 -4.25
N LEU A 68 -10.29 -5.16 -4.93
CA LEU A 68 -11.27 -4.27 -5.56
C LEU A 68 -12.50 -4.16 -4.65
N VAL A 69 -12.86 -2.93 -4.33
CA VAL A 69 -14.19 -2.60 -3.80
C VAL A 69 -14.97 -1.95 -4.94
N SER A 70 -16.04 -2.61 -5.38
CA SER A 70 -16.89 -2.12 -6.48
C SER A 70 -18.32 -1.94 -5.99
N ASN A 71 -18.88 -0.74 -6.19
CA ASN A 71 -20.21 -0.37 -5.71
C ASN A 71 -20.42 -0.66 -4.20
N GLY A 72 -19.40 -0.38 -3.38
CA GLY A 72 -19.42 -0.61 -1.94
C GLY A 72 -19.24 -2.07 -1.51
N MET A 73 -18.97 -2.98 -2.44
CA MET A 73 -18.79 -4.42 -2.15
C MET A 73 -17.36 -4.87 -2.44
N LEU A 74 -16.73 -5.48 -1.43
CA LEU A 74 -15.43 -6.12 -1.62
C LEU A 74 -15.56 -7.34 -2.54
N GLN A 75 -14.80 -7.36 -3.63
CA GLN A 75 -14.78 -8.50 -4.53
C GLN A 75 -14.09 -9.70 -3.87
N ALA A 76 -14.59 -10.90 -4.16
CA ALA A 76 -14.15 -12.13 -3.47
C ALA A 76 -12.66 -12.44 -3.73
N GLN A 77 -12.19 -12.24 -4.96
CA GLN A 77 -10.81 -12.49 -5.34
C GLN A 77 -10.04 -11.17 -5.48
N PRO A 78 -8.75 -11.12 -5.10
CA PRO A 78 -7.89 -10.00 -5.43
C PRO A 78 -7.72 -9.88 -6.96
N LEU A 79 -7.53 -8.66 -7.46
CA LEU A 79 -7.19 -8.43 -8.87
C LEU A 79 -5.76 -8.87 -9.18
N VAL A 80 -4.86 -8.63 -8.22
CA VAL A 80 -3.43 -8.98 -8.28
C VAL A 80 -3.02 -9.52 -6.93
N SER A 81 -2.12 -10.50 -6.92
CA SER A 81 -1.43 -11.00 -5.72
C SER A 81 0.07 -11.06 -6.01
N LEU A 82 0.81 -10.11 -5.46
CA LEU A 82 2.26 -10.04 -5.55
C LEU A 82 2.92 -10.87 -4.45
N THR A 83 4.02 -11.54 -4.77
CA THR A 83 4.88 -12.15 -3.75
C THR A 83 5.76 -11.08 -3.11
N VAL A 84 5.49 -10.71 -1.88
CA VAL A 84 6.16 -9.61 -1.16
C VAL A 84 6.90 -10.10 0.09
N ASP A 85 7.95 -9.37 0.49
CA ASP A 85 8.54 -9.48 1.83
C ASP A 85 7.70 -8.61 2.78
N THR A 86 7.12 -9.19 3.83
CA THR A 86 6.25 -8.50 4.78
C THR A 86 6.90 -8.18 6.12
N LYS A 87 8.21 -8.35 6.22
CA LYS A 87 8.93 -8.15 7.48
C LYS A 87 8.87 -6.68 7.92
N ASN A 88 8.40 -6.44 9.14
CA ASN A 88 8.23 -5.09 9.74
C ASN A 88 7.40 -4.16 8.84
N GLU A 89 7.99 -3.10 8.28
CA GLU A 89 7.30 -2.11 7.44
C GLU A 89 7.28 -2.48 5.94
N ARG A 90 7.89 -3.58 5.55
CA ARG A 90 7.89 -4.11 4.18
C ARG A 90 6.53 -4.66 3.78
N GLY A 91 6.25 -4.73 2.50
CA GLY A 91 5.00 -5.26 1.94
C GLY A 91 4.60 -4.56 0.65
N LEU A 92 3.32 -4.68 0.28
CA LEU A 92 2.70 -3.85 -0.74
C LEU A 92 2.26 -2.54 -0.08
N LEU A 93 2.86 -1.40 -0.45
CA LEU A 93 2.83 -0.18 0.35
C LEU A 93 2.11 1.00 -0.30
N GLY A 94 2.17 1.14 -1.61
CA GLY A 94 1.61 2.29 -2.29
C GLY A 94 1.02 1.99 -3.65
N ALA A 95 0.03 2.80 -4.05
CA ALA A 95 -0.53 2.80 -5.38
C ALA A 95 -0.78 4.22 -5.85
N GLU A 96 -0.66 4.44 -7.16
CA GLU A 96 -1.03 5.69 -7.82
C GLU A 96 -1.41 5.42 -9.27
N ARG A 97 -2.18 6.32 -9.87
CA ARG A 97 -2.65 6.21 -11.25
C ARG A 97 -2.26 7.42 -12.08
N VAL A 98 -1.73 7.17 -13.26
CA VAL A 98 -1.47 8.18 -14.29
C VAL A 98 -2.13 7.74 -15.59
N GLY A 99 -3.23 8.37 -15.97
CA GLY A 99 -4.00 7.93 -17.13
C GLY A 99 -4.52 6.51 -16.96
N GLU A 100 -4.17 5.60 -17.87
CA GLU A 100 -4.51 4.17 -17.81
C GLU A 100 -3.43 3.33 -17.12
N SER A 101 -2.35 3.93 -16.65
CA SER A 101 -1.30 3.23 -15.92
C SER A 101 -1.56 3.28 -14.41
N VAL A 102 -1.52 2.12 -13.76
CA VAL A 102 -1.54 2.00 -12.29
C VAL A 102 -0.17 1.52 -11.83
N PHE A 103 0.42 2.26 -10.91
CA PHE A 103 1.71 1.96 -10.31
C PHE A 103 1.51 1.40 -8.91
N LEU A 104 2.24 0.32 -8.60
CA LEU A 104 2.22 -0.33 -7.28
C LEU A 104 3.64 -0.37 -6.73
N TYR A 105 3.83 0.11 -5.50
CA TYR A 105 5.10 0.04 -4.80
C TYR A 105 5.09 -1.12 -3.80
N ALA A 106 6.02 -2.05 -3.94
CA ALA A 106 6.11 -3.23 -3.08
C ALA A 106 7.57 -3.56 -2.72
N THR A 107 7.77 -4.10 -1.50
CA THR A 107 9.04 -4.73 -1.15
C THR A 107 9.01 -6.19 -1.57
N VAL A 108 9.94 -6.61 -2.41
CA VAL A 108 10.02 -7.97 -2.95
C VAL A 108 11.38 -8.59 -2.69
N LYS A 109 11.47 -9.92 -2.83
CA LYS A 109 12.72 -10.65 -2.78
C LYS A 109 12.98 -11.27 -4.15
N ASP A 110 13.90 -10.66 -4.88
CA ASP A 110 14.37 -11.11 -6.19
C ASP A 110 15.90 -11.29 -6.15
N GLY A 111 16.33 -12.44 -5.63
CA GLY A 111 17.72 -12.66 -5.20
C GLY A 111 18.03 -11.94 -3.88
N GLU A 112 18.02 -10.62 -3.89
CA GLU A 112 18.09 -9.75 -2.71
C GLU A 112 16.73 -9.08 -2.45
N VAL A 113 16.63 -8.37 -1.33
CA VAL A 113 15.40 -7.62 -0.98
C VAL A 113 15.50 -6.22 -1.54
N ILE A 114 14.56 -5.89 -2.39
CA ILE A 114 14.44 -4.58 -3.05
C ILE A 114 13.04 -4.01 -2.89
N ASN A 115 12.91 -2.70 -3.03
CA ASN A 115 11.65 -2.06 -3.28
C ASN A 115 11.46 -1.94 -4.79
N ARG A 116 10.28 -2.29 -5.27
CA ARG A 116 9.98 -2.33 -6.71
C ARG A 116 8.70 -1.57 -7.00
N ILE A 117 8.72 -0.76 -8.03
CA ILE A 117 7.52 -0.19 -8.61
C ILE A 117 7.12 -1.06 -9.80
N TYR A 118 5.92 -1.60 -9.74
CA TYR A 118 5.27 -2.27 -10.85
C TYR A 118 4.37 -1.29 -11.59
N LYS A 119 4.18 -1.50 -12.87
CA LYS A 119 3.21 -0.78 -13.70
C LYS A 119 2.25 -1.76 -14.33
N TYR A 120 0.97 -1.42 -14.26
CA TYR A 120 -0.12 -2.17 -14.85
C TYR A 120 -0.92 -1.27 -15.79
N THR A 121 -1.56 -1.88 -16.77
CA THR A 121 -2.60 -1.21 -17.58
C THR A 121 -3.95 -1.42 -16.91
N LEU A 122 -4.67 -0.34 -16.65
CA LEU A 122 -6.04 -0.38 -16.17
C LEU A 122 -7.00 -0.54 -17.36
N ALA A 123 -7.73 -1.65 -17.40
CA ALA A 123 -8.74 -1.95 -18.39
C ALA A 123 -10.10 -2.14 -17.71
N GLY A 124 -10.92 -1.08 -17.68
CA GLY A 124 -12.10 -1.04 -16.82
C GLY A 124 -11.71 -1.03 -15.35
N ALA A 125 -12.05 -2.09 -14.61
CA ALA A 125 -11.63 -2.27 -13.21
C ALA A 125 -10.61 -3.43 -13.06
N GLU A 126 -9.97 -3.86 -14.13
CA GLU A 126 -8.97 -4.92 -14.15
C GLU A 126 -7.57 -4.35 -14.32
N LEU A 127 -6.58 -4.98 -13.70
CA LEU A 127 -5.16 -4.67 -13.87
C LEU A 127 -4.53 -5.73 -14.77
N THR A 128 -3.97 -5.31 -15.89
CA THR A 128 -3.37 -6.17 -16.92
C THR A 128 -1.97 -5.70 -17.28
N ASN A 129 -1.23 -6.49 -18.07
CA ASN A 129 0.09 -6.13 -18.59
C ASN A 129 1.06 -5.69 -17.48
N GLU A 130 1.30 -6.59 -16.51
CA GLU A 130 2.30 -6.35 -15.47
C GLU A 130 3.69 -6.14 -16.07
N GLU A 131 4.35 -5.07 -15.66
CA GLU A 131 5.75 -4.81 -15.98
C GLU A 131 6.51 -4.31 -14.75
N VAL A 132 7.79 -4.64 -14.66
CA VAL A 132 8.71 -4.02 -13.69
C VAL A 132 9.05 -2.63 -14.21
N PHE A 133 8.63 -1.61 -13.48
CA PHE A 133 8.82 -0.23 -13.89
C PHE A 133 10.14 0.36 -13.36
N MET A 134 10.44 0.11 -12.07
CA MET A 134 11.66 0.64 -11.44
C MET A 134 12.01 -0.18 -10.19
N ASP A 135 13.29 -0.53 -10.06
CA ASP A 135 13.85 -1.12 -8.84
C ASP A 135 14.55 -0.05 -8.00
N LEU A 136 14.32 -0.11 -6.70
CA LEU A 136 14.79 0.82 -5.68
C LEU A 136 15.42 0.03 -4.53
N PRO A 137 16.32 0.61 -3.73
CA PRO A 137 16.90 -0.12 -2.60
C PRO A 137 15.84 -0.53 -1.57
N GLY A 138 15.96 -1.75 -1.04
CA GLY A 138 15.10 -2.32 0.03
C GLY A 138 15.89 -2.78 1.25
N THR A 139 17.22 -2.61 1.22
CA THR A 139 18.17 -2.96 2.29
C THR A 139 19.01 -1.74 2.68
N PRO A 140 19.69 -1.75 3.87
CA PRO A 140 19.93 -2.88 4.76
C PRO A 140 18.78 -3.21 5.72
N ALA A 141 17.88 -2.30 6.03
CA ALA A 141 16.93 -2.49 7.11
C ALA A 141 15.53 -2.88 6.67
N THR A 142 14.68 -3.21 7.63
CA THR A 142 13.31 -3.66 7.41
C THR A 142 12.27 -2.57 7.69
N ASN A 143 12.70 -1.41 8.19
CA ASN A 143 11.89 -0.24 8.46
C ASN A 143 12.33 0.93 7.55
N HIS A 144 11.56 2.00 7.57
CA HIS A 144 11.78 3.22 6.77
C HIS A 144 11.85 2.91 5.26
N GLN A 145 10.90 2.09 4.78
CA GLN A 145 10.86 1.68 3.37
C GLN A 145 10.27 2.75 2.44
N GLY A 146 9.50 3.71 2.98
CA GLY A 146 8.77 4.67 2.18
C GLY A 146 7.55 4.04 1.51
N GLY A 147 7.43 4.18 0.18
CA GLY A 147 6.40 3.51 -0.61
C GLY A 147 5.24 4.39 -1.02
N LYS A 148 5.15 5.64 -0.54
CA LYS A 148 4.11 6.56 -1.03
C LYS A 148 4.37 6.94 -2.49
N LEU A 149 3.35 6.75 -3.32
CA LEU A 149 3.28 7.26 -4.68
C LEU A 149 2.30 8.43 -4.76
N ALA A 150 2.55 9.37 -5.64
CA ALA A 150 1.67 10.48 -5.94
C ALA A 150 1.87 10.96 -7.39
N VAL A 151 0.85 11.55 -7.99
CA VAL A 151 0.94 12.21 -9.29
C VAL A 151 0.79 13.72 -9.12
N SER A 152 1.59 14.48 -9.83
CA SER A 152 1.48 15.94 -9.89
C SER A 152 0.59 16.39 -11.05
N ASN A 153 0.18 17.66 -11.01
CA ASN A 153 -0.66 18.25 -12.06
C ASN A 153 0.04 18.30 -13.44
N ASP A 154 1.37 18.22 -13.47
CA ASP A 154 2.16 18.14 -14.71
C ASP A 154 2.31 16.69 -15.24
N GLY A 155 1.67 15.70 -14.58
CA GLY A 155 1.58 14.32 -15.01
C GLY A 155 2.79 13.45 -14.65
N TYR A 156 3.73 13.94 -13.85
CA TYR A 156 4.87 13.14 -13.38
C TYR A 156 4.50 12.33 -12.13
N LEU A 157 5.08 11.13 -12.05
CA LEU A 157 4.97 10.25 -10.89
C LEU A 157 6.02 10.65 -9.85
N TYR A 158 5.59 10.79 -8.60
CA TYR A 158 6.47 10.96 -7.45
C TYR A 158 6.50 9.67 -6.64
N SER A 159 7.68 9.29 -6.18
CA SER A 159 7.89 8.15 -5.29
C SER A 159 8.72 8.58 -4.10
N VAL A 160 8.32 8.16 -2.91
CA VAL A 160 9.10 8.36 -1.69
C VAL A 160 9.78 7.04 -1.32
N THR A 161 11.10 7.06 -1.23
CA THR A 161 11.91 5.97 -0.70
C THR A 161 12.51 6.43 0.64
N GLY A 162 12.31 5.65 1.69
CA GLY A 162 12.86 5.99 3.02
C GLY A 162 14.37 5.78 3.10
N GLU A 163 14.97 6.20 4.23
CA GLU A 163 16.42 6.14 4.47
C GLU A 163 16.93 4.75 4.90
N LEU A 164 16.04 3.76 5.00
CA LEU A 164 16.36 2.34 5.25
C LEU A 164 17.14 2.10 6.55
N GLN A 165 16.85 2.86 7.62
CA GLN A 165 17.52 2.84 8.93
C GLN A 165 19.05 3.08 8.84
N ARG A 166 19.46 4.02 8.02
CA ARG A 166 20.86 4.44 7.90
C ARG A 166 21.26 5.48 8.94
N ASP A 167 20.46 5.70 9.99
CA ASP A 167 20.71 6.59 11.11
C ASP A 167 20.98 8.05 10.69
N GLY A 168 20.23 8.55 9.72
CA GLY A 168 20.38 9.90 9.16
C GLY A 168 21.67 10.12 8.37
N LYS A 169 22.38 9.06 8.00
CA LYS A 169 23.58 9.12 7.15
C LYS A 169 23.19 9.07 5.69
N ASP A 170 22.39 10.06 5.28
CA ASP A 170 21.93 10.18 3.93
C ASP A 170 22.72 11.22 3.13
N GLN A 171 22.36 11.36 1.87
CA GLN A 171 23.04 12.15 0.85
C GLN A 171 23.15 13.65 1.15
N ASN A 172 22.44 14.15 2.16
CA ASN A 172 22.52 15.54 2.61
C ASN A 172 23.64 15.79 3.64
N ILE A 173 24.41 14.76 4.01
CA ILE A 173 25.51 14.86 4.96
C ILE A 173 26.84 14.84 4.19
N VAL A 174 27.74 15.76 4.52
CA VAL A 174 29.12 15.75 3.99
C VAL A 174 29.79 14.43 4.36
N ASN A 175 30.32 13.70 3.38
CA ASN A 175 30.83 12.34 3.49
C ASN A 175 29.76 11.26 3.82
N GLY A 176 28.50 11.50 3.50
CA GLY A 176 27.44 10.49 3.48
C GLY A 176 27.64 9.46 2.36
N PRO A 177 26.77 8.44 2.27
CA PRO A 177 26.82 7.48 1.19
C PRO A 177 26.52 8.15 -0.17
N ASP A 178 27.00 7.51 -1.24
CA ASP A 178 26.66 7.94 -2.59
C ASP A 178 25.14 7.82 -2.81
N PRO A 179 24.55 8.69 -3.65
CA PRO A 179 23.13 8.62 -4.00
C PRO A 179 22.74 7.25 -4.59
N ASP A 180 21.70 6.63 -4.03
CA ASP A 180 21.24 5.30 -4.44
C ASP A 180 19.70 5.17 -4.46
N PHE A 181 18.98 6.29 -4.53
CA PHE A 181 17.53 6.43 -4.42
C PHE A 181 16.95 6.30 -2.99
N SER A 182 17.72 5.96 -1.96
CA SER A 182 17.23 5.98 -0.58
C SER A 182 17.14 7.39 -0.02
N GLY A 183 16.29 7.60 1.00
CA GLY A 183 16.11 8.89 1.68
C GLY A 183 15.70 10.02 0.72
N ALA A 184 14.88 9.74 -0.29
CA ALA A 184 14.61 10.65 -1.38
C ALA A 184 13.14 10.69 -1.81
N ILE A 185 12.74 11.84 -2.34
CA ILE A 185 11.56 11.99 -3.17
C ILE A 185 12.04 12.00 -4.63
N LEU A 186 11.59 11.04 -5.39
CA LEU A 186 11.90 10.90 -6.82
C LEU A 186 10.77 11.52 -7.65
N LYS A 187 11.12 12.16 -8.77
CA LYS A 187 10.17 12.63 -9.78
C LYS A 187 10.49 11.96 -11.10
N ILE A 188 9.56 11.17 -11.59
CA ILE A 188 9.76 10.12 -12.59
C ILE A 188 8.81 10.35 -13.76
N ASN A 189 9.28 10.18 -14.99
CA ASN A 189 8.43 10.09 -16.17
C ASN A 189 7.61 8.78 -16.11
N PRO A 190 6.26 8.83 -16.05
CA PRO A 190 5.43 7.62 -15.88
C PRO A 190 5.41 6.73 -17.12
N ASN A 191 5.91 7.17 -18.28
CA ASN A 191 5.90 6.38 -19.49
C ASN A 191 7.05 5.36 -19.53
N ASP A 192 8.24 5.76 -19.10
CA ASP A 192 9.48 5.02 -19.31
C ASP A 192 10.41 4.92 -18.10
N GLY A 193 10.04 5.51 -16.95
CA GLY A 193 10.86 5.49 -15.75
C GLY A 193 12.05 6.47 -15.76
N SER A 194 12.24 7.24 -16.82
CA SER A 194 13.31 8.23 -16.91
C SER A 194 13.11 9.38 -15.90
N PRO A 195 14.18 10.12 -15.55
CA PRO A 195 14.03 11.28 -14.69
C PRO A 195 13.17 12.35 -15.37
N ALA A 196 12.32 13.03 -14.60
CA ALA A 196 11.59 14.17 -15.13
C ALA A 196 12.54 15.28 -15.56
N PRO A 197 12.30 15.97 -16.67
CA PRO A 197 13.04 17.17 -17.02
C PRO A 197 12.84 18.22 -15.93
N ASN A 198 13.83 18.96 -15.56
CA ASN A 198 13.80 19.98 -14.51
C ASN A 198 13.82 19.45 -13.06
N ASN A 199 14.23 18.23 -12.81
CA ASN A 199 14.64 17.83 -11.48
C ASN A 199 15.82 18.68 -11.02
N PRO A 200 15.83 19.15 -9.74
CA PRO A 200 16.78 20.20 -9.31
C PRO A 200 18.24 19.75 -9.21
N PHE A 201 18.51 18.44 -9.21
CA PHE A 201 19.84 17.86 -9.00
C PHE A 201 20.42 17.20 -10.26
N GLN A 202 19.87 17.49 -11.44
CA GLN A 202 20.36 16.90 -12.70
C GLN A 202 21.82 17.23 -12.96
N GLY A 203 22.60 16.19 -13.25
CA GLY A 203 24.02 16.25 -13.56
C GLY A 203 24.36 15.79 -14.98
N GLY A 204 25.65 15.84 -15.33
CA GLY A 204 26.12 15.43 -16.66
C GLY A 204 26.17 13.92 -16.91
N ASN A 205 26.04 13.08 -15.87
CA ASN A 205 25.99 11.63 -15.99
C ASN A 205 24.52 11.18 -16.06
N PRO A 206 24.04 10.60 -17.18
CA PRO A 206 22.63 10.20 -17.32
C PRO A 206 22.23 9.06 -16.37
N ASN A 207 23.18 8.31 -15.82
CA ASN A 207 22.92 7.21 -14.88
C ASN A 207 23.05 7.62 -13.42
N ASP A 208 23.29 8.90 -13.13
CA ASP A 208 23.39 9.39 -11.76
C ASP A 208 22.01 9.39 -11.10
N PRO A 209 21.79 8.68 -9.97
CA PRO A 209 20.52 8.67 -9.25
C PRO A 209 19.98 10.07 -8.91
N LEU A 210 20.85 11.05 -8.73
CA LEU A 210 20.46 12.44 -8.49
C LEU A 210 19.56 13.03 -9.59
N ASN A 211 19.64 12.51 -10.82
CA ASN A 211 18.78 12.99 -11.91
C ASN A 211 17.28 12.79 -11.62
N TRP A 212 16.92 11.79 -10.81
CA TRP A 212 15.52 11.52 -10.40
C TRP A 212 15.11 12.30 -9.16
N TYR A 213 16.05 12.88 -8.42
CA TYR A 213 15.74 13.49 -7.13
C TYR A 213 14.99 14.81 -7.28
N GLN A 214 13.85 14.90 -6.59
CA GLN A 214 13.14 16.15 -6.33
C GLN A 214 13.57 16.75 -4.98
N ALA A 215 13.82 15.88 -4.00
CA ALA A 215 14.35 16.20 -2.68
C ALA A 215 15.04 14.97 -2.10
N TYR A 216 15.90 15.17 -1.10
CA TYR A 216 16.57 14.10 -0.37
C TYR A 216 16.82 14.50 1.08
N GLY A 217 17.27 13.52 1.89
CA GLY A 217 17.52 13.72 3.32
C GLY A 217 16.26 13.60 4.17
N ILE A 218 15.37 12.67 3.78
CA ILE A 218 14.08 12.42 4.42
C ILE A 218 14.03 11.05 5.08
#